data_2f318b73bd6f35e0b5179499f6de6207
#
_entry.id   2f318b73bd6f35e0b5179499f6de6207
#
_cell.length_a   1.000
_cell.length_b   1.000
_cell.length_c   1.000
_cell.angle_alpha   90.00
_cell.angle_beta   90.00
_cell.angle_gamma   90.00
#
_symmetry.space_group_name_H-M   'P 1'
#
loop_
_entity.id
_entity.type
_entity.pdbx_description
1 polymer ?
#
loop_
_entity_poly.entity_id
_entity_poly.type
_entity_poly.pdbx_seq_one_letter_code
_entity_poly.pdbx_strand_id
1 'polypeptide(L)'
;AIAEMIGGKFNPSGKLTISFPRHSAQTPCYYNQYEGWHGGQYVDLEKGYVYEFGDGLSYSEFEYSNLRLSQNTIKNEEEITVSVDVTNKGNMDGKETVLMFVNDVISSVLTPTKQLKGFEKVFIKAGETVTVNLKLNIKDLGIYR
;
A
#
# COMPACT_ATOMS: atom_id res chain seq x y z
N ALA A 1 -16.93 12.08 16.71
CA ALA A 1 -16.14 11.30 15.75
C ALA A 1 -15.20 10.31 16.44
N ILE A 2 -14.16 10.72 17.22
CA ILE A 2 -13.19 9.78 17.84
C ILE A 2 -13.88 8.82 18.81
N ALA A 3 -14.72 9.31 19.71
CA ALA A 3 -15.48 8.49 20.66
C ALA A 3 -16.41 7.49 19.96
N GLU A 4 -17.01 7.87 18.84
CA GLU A 4 -17.87 7.00 18.04
C GLU A 4 -17.09 5.90 17.33
N MET A 5 -15.87 6.23 16.85
CA MET A 5 -14.96 5.23 16.29
C MET A 5 -14.55 4.23 17.37
N ILE A 6 -14.08 4.70 18.54
CA ILE A 6 -13.69 3.82 19.66
C ILE A 6 -14.89 2.99 20.14
N GLY A 7 -16.09 3.57 20.14
CA GLY A 7 -17.33 2.89 20.49
C GLY A 7 -17.90 1.96 19.40
N GLY A 8 -17.20 1.77 18.28
CA GLY A 8 -17.60 0.85 17.21
C GLY A 8 -18.79 1.31 16.38
N LYS A 9 -19.15 2.59 16.37
CA LYS A 9 -20.27 3.10 15.56
C LYS A 9 -19.97 3.19 14.08
N PHE A 10 -18.68 3.27 13.70
CA PHE A 10 -18.23 3.19 12.33
C PHE A 10 -16.85 2.52 12.26
N ASN A 11 -16.57 1.92 11.11
CA ASN A 11 -15.32 1.20 10.85
C ASN A 11 -14.24 2.18 10.37
N PRO A 12 -13.09 2.31 11.06
CA PRO A 12 -12.00 3.16 10.61
C PRO A 12 -11.38 2.61 9.31
N SER A 13 -10.91 3.50 8.46
CA SER A 13 -10.38 3.15 7.14
C SER A 13 -9.19 4.02 6.70
N GLY A 14 -8.58 4.72 7.65
CA GLY A 14 -7.39 5.51 7.39
C GLY A 14 -6.15 4.63 7.25
N LYS A 15 -5.23 5.02 6.36
CA LYS A 15 -3.90 4.43 6.24
C LYS A 15 -2.85 5.47 6.59
N LEU A 16 -1.77 5.05 7.18
CA LEU A 16 -0.64 5.92 7.51
C LEU A 16 0.03 6.42 6.23
N THR A 17 0.32 7.71 6.21
CA THR A 17 1.03 8.38 5.11
C THR A 17 2.51 8.58 5.39
N ILE A 18 2.99 8.11 6.54
CA ILE A 18 4.40 8.09 6.95
C ILE A 18 4.68 6.80 7.70
N SER A 19 5.95 6.38 7.72
CA SER A 19 6.42 5.31 8.60
C SER A 19 6.81 5.85 9.97
N PHE A 20 6.60 5.08 11.02
CA PHE A 20 6.95 5.43 12.41
C PHE A 20 8.16 4.61 12.85
N PRO A 21 9.30 5.26 13.15
CA PRO A 21 10.49 4.56 13.62
C PRO A 21 10.29 4.00 15.04
N ARG A 22 11.04 2.96 15.37
CA ARG A 22 11.11 2.43 16.74
C ARG A 22 11.92 3.34 17.66
N HIS A 23 12.87 4.07 17.09
CA HIS A 23 13.74 4.99 17.81
C HIS A 23 14.07 6.19 16.94
N SER A 24 14.28 7.36 17.54
CA SER A 24 14.63 8.60 16.83
C SER A 24 15.90 8.49 15.98
N ALA A 25 16.85 7.65 16.37
CA ALA A 25 18.06 7.36 15.60
C ALA A 25 17.80 6.70 14.24
N GLN A 26 16.63 6.11 14.02
CA GLN A 26 16.24 5.52 12.72
C GLN A 26 15.75 6.56 11.70
N THR A 27 15.67 7.82 12.07
CA THR A 27 15.25 8.88 11.14
C THR A 27 16.41 9.32 10.22
N PRO A 28 16.12 9.64 8.94
CA PRO A 28 14.80 9.64 8.28
C PRO A 28 14.33 8.23 7.90
N CYS A 29 13.01 7.99 7.97
CA CYS A 29 12.38 6.72 7.60
C CYS A 29 11.44 6.91 6.42
N TYR A 30 11.85 6.40 5.26
CA TYR A 30 11.10 6.47 4.02
C TYR A 30 10.55 5.09 3.64
N TYR A 31 9.30 5.02 3.17
CA TYR A 31 8.72 3.76 2.69
C TYR A 31 9.33 3.29 1.36
N ASN A 32 9.80 4.24 0.53
CA ASN A 32 10.36 4.02 -0.80
C ASN A 32 11.90 4.02 -0.80
N GLN A 33 12.51 3.34 0.15
CA GLN A 33 13.96 3.23 0.26
C GLN A 33 14.57 2.45 -0.90
N TYR A 34 15.83 2.76 -1.18
CA TYR A 34 16.64 2.01 -2.14
C TYR A 34 17.07 0.66 -1.56
N GLU A 35 17.27 -0.32 -2.44
CA GLU A 35 17.87 -1.58 -2.05
C GLU A 35 19.29 -1.35 -1.47
N GLY A 36 19.63 -2.09 -0.42
CA GLY A 36 20.89 -1.92 0.30
C GLY A 36 20.94 -0.75 1.28
N TRP A 37 19.89 0.05 1.38
CA TRP A 37 19.78 1.05 2.43
C TRP A 37 19.70 0.37 3.80
N HIS A 38 20.70 0.57 4.63
CA HIS A 38 20.72 -0.01 5.99
C HIS A 38 19.82 0.72 7.00
N GLY A 39 19.21 1.83 6.62
CA GLY A 39 18.08 2.59 7.19
C GLY A 39 17.87 2.50 8.70
N GLY A 40 18.87 2.83 9.51
CA GLY A 40 18.74 2.78 10.94
C GLY A 40 18.70 1.34 11.50
N GLN A 41 19.37 0.39 10.85
CA GLN A 41 19.64 -0.91 11.45
C GLN A 41 20.73 -0.76 12.51
N TYR A 42 20.33 -0.85 13.76
CA TYR A 42 21.24 -0.86 14.90
C TYR A 42 21.30 -2.27 15.48
N VAL A 43 22.43 -2.62 16.09
CA VAL A 43 22.70 -3.97 16.62
C VAL A 43 21.69 -4.36 17.71
N ASP A 44 21.20 -3.37 18.43
CA ASP A 44 20.31 -3.50 19.59
C ASP A 44 18.83 -3.17 19.31
N LEU A 45 18.48 -2.91 18.04
CA LEU A 45 17.11 -2.64 17.63
C LEU A 45 16.62 -3.69 16.63
N GLU A 46 15.38 -4.09 16.77
CA GLU A 46 14.69 -4.89 15.77
C GLU A 46 14.61 -4.14 14.42
N LYS A 47 14.73 -4.91 13.34
CA LYS A 47 14.60 -4.37 11.99
C LYS A 47 13.19 -3.84 11.74
N GLY A 48 13.10 -2.83 10.86
CA GLY A 48 11.84 -2.23 10.43
C GLY A 48 11.34 -1.16 11.38
N TYR A 49 10.14 -0.70 11.10
CA TYR A 49 9.46 0.38 11.82
C TYR A 49 8.38 -0.20 12.75
N VAL A 50 7.87 0.61 13.68
CA VAL A 50 6.72 0.23 14.52
C VAL A 50 5.48 0.12 13.65
N TYR A 51 5.29 1.11 12.77
CA TYR A 51 4.24 1.13 11.76
C TYR A 51 4.82 1.59 10.45
N GLU A 52 4.41 0.96 9.35
CA GLU A 52 4.87 1.32 8.01
C GLU A 52 3.86 2.24 7.30
N PHE A 53 4.33 2.92 6.27
CA PHE A 53 3.47 3.62 5.33
C PHE A 53 2.44 2.65 4.74
N GLY A 54 1.17 3.01 4.81
CA GLY A 54 0.06 2.18 4.34
C GLY A 54 -0.56 1.29 5.42
N ASP A 55 0.04 1.21 6.61
CA ASP A 55 -0.59 0.50 7.73
C ASP A 55 -1.87 1.19 8.18
N GLY A 56 -2.79 0.41 8.69
CA GLY A 56 -4.05 0.89 9.25
C GLY A 56 -4.79 -0.22 9.97
N LEU A 57 -5.64 0.17 10.89
CA LEU A 57 -6.48 -0.74 11.65
C LEU A 57 -7.94 -0.56 11.24
N SER A 58 -8.65 -1.68 11.19
CA SER A 58 -10.08 -1.75 10.90
C SER A 58 -10.75 -2.73 11.86
N TYR A 59 -12.03 -2.59 12.07
CA TYR A 59 -12.85 -3.59 12.77
C TYR A 59 -13.24 -4.78 11.87
N SER A 60 -12.97 -4.66 10.57
CA SER A 60 -13.15 -5.72 9.58
C SER A 60 -11.80 -6.17 9.04
N GLU A 61 -11.72 -7.43 8.65
CA GLU A 61 -10.59 -8.00 7.93
C GLU A 61 -10.91 -7.96 6.44
N PHE A 62 -9.97 -7.47 5.63
CA PHE A 62 -10.09 -7.41 4.18
C PHE A 62 -9.09 -8.38 3.53
N GLU A 63 -9.63 -9.31 2.75
CA GLU A 63 -8.84 -10.29 2.00
C GLU A 63 -8.67 -9.85 0.56
N TYR A 64 -7.44 -9.87 0.08
CA TYR A 64 -7.09 -9.56 -1.31
C TYR A 64 -6.86 -10.85 -2.09
N SER A 65 -7.47 -10.94 -3.28
CA SER A 65 -7.38 -12.13 -4.13
C SER A 65 -7.41 -11.74 -5.61
N ASN A 66 -7.12 -12.71 -6.49
CA ASN A 66 -7.27 -12.58 -7.93
C ASN A 66 -6.61 -11.33 -8.54
N LEU A 67 -5.37 -11.03 -8.14
CA LEU A 67 -4.60 -9.97 -8.77
C LEU A 67 -4.37 -10.32 -10.24
N ARG A 68 -4.74 -9.41 -11.14
CA ARG A 68 -4.64 -9.60 -12.58
C ARG A 68 -4.27 -8.32 -13.29
N LEU A 69 -3.56 -8.44 -14.38
CA LEU A 69 -3.17 -7.34 -15.25
C LEU A 69 -3.95 -7.46 -16.57
N SER A 70 -4.35 -6.34 -17.14
CA SER A 70 -5.02 -6.33 -18.46
C SER A 70 -4.10 -6.87 -19.57
N GLN A 71 -2.79 -6.74 -19.41
CA GLN A 71 -1.77 -7.29 -20.31
C GLN A 71 -0.44 -7.46 -19.57
N ASN A 72 0.36 -8.43 -19.99
CA ASN A 72 1.64 -8.77 -19.35
C ASN A 72 2.85 -8.08 -20.00
N THR A 73 2.67 -7.49 -21.17
CA THR A 73 3.71 -6.77 -21.90
C THR A 73 3.15 -5.44 -22.34
N ILE A 74 3.91 -4.37 -22.08
CA ILE A 74 3.46 -3.01 -22.32
C ILE A 74 4.52 -2.30 -23.17
N LYS A 75 4.06 -1.54 -24.16
CA LYS A 75 4.91 -0.64 -24.95
C LYS A 75 4.85 0.77 -24.38
N ASN A 76 5.82 1.59 -24.75
CA ASN A 76 5.86 2.99 -24.37
C ASN A 76 4.51 3.68 -24.65
N GLU A 77 4.08 4.52 -23.73
CA GLU A 77 2.83 5.33 -23.80
C GLU A 77 1.52 4.57 -23.60
N GLU A 78 1.55 3.27 -23.31
CA GLU A 78 0.35 2.49 -23.00
C GLU A 78 0.00 2.58 -21.51
N GLU A 79 -1.27 2.35 -21.22
CA GLU A 79 -1.83 2.22 -19.87
C GLU A 79 -2.22 0.77 -19.64
N ILE A 80 -1.94 0.25 -18.44
CA ILE A 80 -2.49 -1.04 -18.01
C ILE A 80 -3.50 -0.83 -16.88
N THR A 81 -4.44 -1.75 -16.83
CA THR A 81 -5.34 -1.87 -15.68
C THR A 81 -4.87 -3.01 -14.81
N VAL A 82 -4.65 -2.68 -13.54
CA VAL A 82 -4.38 -3.64 -12.46
C VAL A 82 -5.66 -3.86 -11.70
N SER A 83 -6.17 -5.08 -11.67
CA SER A 83 -7.41 -5.45 -11.01
C SER A 83 -7.15 -6.38 -9.85
N VAL A 84 -7.83 -6.16 -8.75
CA VAL A 84 -7.78 -7.02 -7.56
C VAL A 84 -9.16 -7.14 -6.94
N ASP A 85 -9.50 -8.31 -6.46
CA ASP A 85 -10.75 -8.54 -5.74
C ASP A 85 -10.48 -8.37 -4.24
N VAL A 86 -11.30 -7.56 -3.57
CA VAL A 86 -11.21 -7.28 -2.14
C VAL A 86 -12.49 -7.74 -1.47
N THR A 87 -12.36 -8.66 -0.54
CA THR A 87 -13.49 -9.24 0.21
C THR A 87 -13.45 -8.75 1.66
N ASN A 88 -14.57 -8.23 2.14
CA ASN A 88 -14.74 -7.95 3.56
C ASN A 88 -15.12 -9.23 4.30
N LYS A 89 -14.19 -9.84 5.03
CA LYS A 89 -14.40 -11.05 5.84
C LYS A 89 -15.03 -10.76 7.21
N GLY A 90 -15.12 -9.51 7.58
CA GLY A 90 -15.72 -9.07 8.84
C GLY A 90 -17.23 -9.08 8.80
N ASN A 91 -17.84 -8.81 9.94
CA ASN A 91 -19.28 -8.70 10.14
C ASN A 91 -19.80 -7.25 10.16
N MET A 92 -18.94 -6.29 9.85
CA MET A 92 -19.23 -4.87 9.81
C MET A 92 -18.89 -4.30 8.44
N ASP A 93 -19.77 -3.46 7.91
CA ASP A 93 -19.50 -2.71 6.69
C ASP A 93 -18.28 -1.80 6.90
N GLY A 94 -17.47 -1.63 5.85
CA GLY A 94 -16.27 -0.82 5.97
C GLY A 94 -15.80 -0.26 4.64
N LYS A 95 -14.82 0.65 4.75
CA LYS A 95 -14.07 1.12 3.59
C LYS A 95 -12.67 0.57 3.67
N GLU A 96 -12.14 0.11 2.56
CA GLU A 96 -10.74 -0.26 2.43
C GLU A 96 -10.03 0.68 1.45
N THR A 97 -8.79 1.05 1.79
CA THR A 97 -7.94 1.84 0.91
C THR A 97 -6.91 0.92 0.27
N VAL A 98 -7.15 0.57 -0.97
CA VAL A 98 -6.26 -0.27 -1.77
C VAL A 98 -5.10 0.58 -2.27
N LEU A 99 -3.87 0.17 -1.96
CA LEU A 99 -2.64 0.84 -2.37
C LEU A 99 -1.93 -0.02 -3.42
N MET A 100 -1.60 0.56 -4.56
CA MET A 100 -0.84 -0.11 -5.61
C MET A 100 0.61 0.34 -5.59
N PHE A 101 1.49 -0.58 -5.26
CA PHE A 101 2.94 -0.37 -5.30
C PHE A 101 3.54 -1.06 -6.53
N VAL A 102 4.58 -0.46 -7.08
CA VAL A 102 5.38 -1.03 -8.16
C VAL A 102 6.84 -1.14 -7.71
N ASN A 103 7.46 -2.26 -8.05
CA ASN A 103 8.89 -2.50 -7.92
C ASN A 103 9.48 -2.77 -9.29
N ASP A 104 10.55 -2.06 -9.63
CA ASP A 104 11.35 -2.33 -10.82
C ASP A 104 12.46 -3.33 -10.44
N VAL A 105 12.25 -4.59 -10.83
CA VAL A 105 13.12 -5.72 -10.45
C VAL A 105 14.45 -5.70 -11.19
N ILE A 106 14.48 -5.15 -12.41
CA ILE A 106 15.68 -5.08 -13.25
C ILE A 106 15.80 -3.68 -13.82
N SER A 107 16.64 -2.88 -13.21
CA SER A 107 16.89 -1.51 -13.63
C SER A 107 18.36 -1.24 -13.93
N SER A 108 18.62 -0.33 -14.87
CA SER A 108 19.97 0.15 -15.18
C SER A 108 20.53 1.15 -14.17
N VAL A 109 19.70 1.58 -13.23
CA VAL A 109 20.04 2.52 -12.15
C VAL A 109 19.39 2.03 -10.85
N LEU A 110 19.89 2.49 -9.73
CA LEU A 110 19.32 2.15 -8.43
C LEU A 110 17.92 2.74 -8.31
N THR A 111 16.92 1.88 -8.06
CA THR A 111 15.51 2.25 -7.90
C THR A 111 15.01 1.94 -6.50
N PRO A 112 13.99 2.67 -6.00
CA PRO A 112 13.34 2.32 -4.75
C PRO A 112 12.71 0.92 -4.79
N THR A 113 12.78 0.20 -3.67
CA THR A 113 12.22 -1.15 -3.54
C THR A 113 10.72 -1.23 -3.78
N LYS A 114 9.99 -0.15 -3.49
CA LYS A 114 8.56 -0.02 -3.77
C LYS A 114 8.19 1.44 -3.97
N GLN A 115 7.32 1.72 -4.93
CA GLN A 115 6.80 3.05 -5.20
C GLN A 115 5.28 3.01 -5.29
N LEU A 116 4.59 3.85 -4.52
CA LEU A 116 3.14 4.01 -4.65
C LEU A 116 2.82 4.66 -5.99
N LYS A 117 2.03 4.00 -6.82
CA LYS A 117 1.64 4.48 -8.15
C LYS A 117 0.14 4.65 -8.32
N GLY A 118 -0.64 4.16 -7.38
CA GLY A 118 -2.09 4.36 -7.38
C GLY A 118 -2.73 3.97 -6.06
N PHE A 119 -3.90 4.50 -5.83
CA PHE A 119 -4.73 4.09 -4.70
C PHE A 119 -6.19 4.32 -5.01
N GLU A 120 -7.04 3.51 -4.37
CA GLU A 120 -8.48 3.70 -4.42
C GLU A 120 -9.11 3.32 -3.08
N LYS A 121 -10.13 4.08 -2.67
CA LYS A 121 -10.87 3.82 -1.46
C LYS A 121 -12.27 3.34 -1.81
N VAL A 122 -12.54 2.08 -1.50
CA VAL A 122 -13.81 1.43 -1.83
C VAL A 122 -14.61 1.10 -0.57
N PHE A 123 -15.94 1.17 -0.69
CA PHE A 123 -16.86 0.71 0.35
C PHE A 123 -17.25 -0.74 0.06
N ILE A 124 -17.16 -1.60 1.07
CA ILE A 124 -17.44 -3.04 0.95
C ILE A 124 -18.30 -3.45 2.15
N LYS A 125 -19.50 -3.96 1.86
CA LYS A 125 -20.36 -4.49 2.92
C LYS A 125 -19.81 -5.78 3.50
N ALA A 126 -20.23 -6.08 4.71
CA ALA A 126 -19.89 -7.34 5.38
C ALA A 126 -20.18 -8.55 4.49
N GLY A 127 -19.19 -9.40 4.25
CA GLY A 127 -19.29 -10.59 3.41
C GLY A 127 -19.25 -10.34 1.90
N GLU A 128 -19.24 -9.09 1.43
CA GLU A 128 -19.20 -8.78 0.00
C GLU A 128 -17.75 -8.74 -0.54
N THR A 129 -17.63 -8.96 -1.84
CA THR A 129 -16.39 -8.81 -2.62
C THR A 129 -16.60 -7.74 -3.68
N VAL A 130 -15.62 -6.83 -3.80
CA VAL A 130 -15.61 -5.78 -4.82
C VAL A 130 -14.31 -5.89 -5.62
N THR A 131 -14.41 -5.79 -6.94
CA THR A 131 -13.24 -5.69 -7.81
C THR A 131 -12.79 -4.23 -7.89
N VAL A 132 -11.55 -3.98 -7.54
CA VAL A 132 -10.89 -2.67 -7.65
C VAL A 132 -10.00 -2.66 -8.88
N ASN A 133 -10.12 -1.61 -9.70
CA ASN A 133 -9.36 -1.43 -10.93
C ASN A 133 -8.53 -0.16 -10.83
N LEU A 134 -7.22 -0.30 -10.83
CA LEU A 134 -6.27 0.80 -10.80
C LEU A 134 -5.56 0.92 -12.15
N LYS A 135 -5.45 2.12 -12.65
CA LYS A 135 -4.75 2.42 -13.90
C LYS A 135 -3.30 2.76 -13.61
N LEU A 136 -2.40 2.19 -14.40
CA LEU A 136 -0.97 2.46 -14.34
C LEU A 136 -0.49 2.88 -15.72
N ASN A 137 0.01 4.11 -15.82
CA ASN A 137 0.62 4.61 -17.04
C ASN A 137 2.13 4.33 -16.99
N ILE A 138 2.69 3.86 -18.09
CA ILE A 138 4.14 3.58 -18.19
C ILE A 138 4.99 4.83 -17.93
N LYS A 139 4.52 6.00 -18.32
CA LYS A 139 5.22 7.28 -18.06
C LYS A 139 5.46 7.52 -16.58
N ASP A 140 4.57 7.03 -15.72
CA ASP A 140 4.68 7.19 -14.25
C ASP A 140 5.75 6.27 -13.63
N LEU A 141 6.29 5.32 -14.41
CA LEU A 141 7.38 4.43 -14.02
C LEU A 141 8.75 4.98 -14.40
N GLY A 142 8.80 6.05 -15.17
CA GLY A 142 10.04 6.67 -15.64
C GLY A 142 10.89 7.21 -14.49
N ILE A 143 12.21 7.10 -14.66
CA ILE A 143 13.21 7.71 -13.77
C ILE A 143 13.81 8.90 -14.52
N TYR A 144 13.74 10.05 -13.90
CA TYR A 144 14.46 11.22 -14.40
C TYR A 144 15.95 11.08 -14.08
N ARG A 145 16.78 11.21 -15.09
CA ARG A 145 18.23 11.27 -14.99
C ARG A 145 18.71 12.70 -14.99
#